data_ce776925a2a78098528e038587c58ba6
#
_entry.id   ce776925a2a78098528e038587c58ba6
#
_cell.length_a   1.000
_cell.length_b   1.000
_cell.length_c   1.000
_cell.angle_alpha   90.00
_cell.angle_beta   90.00
_cell.angle_gamma   90.00
#
_symmetry.space_group_name_H-M   'P 1'
#
loop_
_entity.id
_entity.type
_entity.pdbx_description
1 polymer ?
#
loop_
_entity_poly.entity_id
_entity_poly.type
_entity_poly.pdbx_seq_one_letter_code
_entity_poly.pdbx_strand_id
1 'polypeptide(L)'
;MTITFPARRAAALLLASSVFLALDCRAQMQPLTEDELSRTRGQGLIAMSNTSLGGYDFSRIALDADVTLSANFRTMRLGEYSYAARNGLGADIDMPLLQFGRSDGTDAQRLVRITNPYMEFVYKPNVDGGAREVVGMRFGFDGISGDVGLKINSLSGSLRVAANAPDGSGLLLDSRSDALGGKRWDGACTAPCLPMVQLGGVTAGDASGPSRDFWISILKTGVQFAAPAGGTAPDMAQAGVWLNWRDKLTALSTNGMAPPNLPKGR
;
A
#
# COMPACT_ATOMS: atom_id res chain seq x y z
N MET A 1 7.20 -12.64 -92.16
CA MET A 1 8.21 -11.71 -91.59
C MET A 1 8.21 -11.84 -90.13
N THR A 2 9.08 -12.73 -89.60
CA THR A 2 9.16 -13.15 -88.22
C THR A 2 10.29 -12.40 -87.51
N ILE A 3 9.98 -11.56 -86.55
CA ILE A 3 10.98 -10.76 -85.82
C ILE A 3 11.28 -11.56 -84.49
N THR A 4 12.43 -12.19 -84.47
CA THR A 4 12.98 -12.83 -83.28
C THR A 4 13.77 -11.83 -82.43
N PHE A 5 13.30 -11.51 -81.24
CA PHE A 5 14.06 -10.75 -80.26
C PHE A 5 15.00 -11.65 -79.48
N PRO A 6 16.24 -11.29 -79.27
CA PRO A 6 17.19 -12.17 -78.55
C PRO A 6 16.94 -12.11 -77.03
N ALA A 7 16.55 -13.26 -76.48
CA ALA A 7 16.22 -13.46 -75.04
C ALA A 7 17.38 -13.14 -74.06
N ARG A 8 18.59 -12.86 -74.55
CA ARG A 8 19.77 -12.56 -73.71
C ARG A 8 19.80 -11.11 -73.14
N ARG A 9 19.06 -10.15 -73.71
CA ARG A 9 19.05 -8.77 -73.21
C ARG A 9 17.99 -8.54 -72.12
N ALA A 10 16.96 -9.35 -72.06
CA ALA A 10 15.92 -9.25 -71.07
C ALA A 10 16.39 -9.79 -69.73
N ALA A 11 17.26 -10.83 -69.69
CA ALA A 11 17.81 -11.43 -68.46
C ALA A 11 18.80 -10.48 -67.73
N ALA A 12 19.55 -9.68 -68.48
CA ALA A 12 20.51 -8.74 -67.91
C ALA A 12 19.85 -7.53 -67.23
N LEU A 13 18.67 -7.08 -67.70
CA LEU A 13 17.90 -5.98 -67.11
C LEU A 13 17.16 -6.41 -65.83
N LEU A 14 16.73 -7.66 -65.73
CA LEU A 14 16.09 -8.21 -64.51
C LEU A 14 17.11 -8.46 -63.38
N LEU A 15 18.34 -8.82 -63.67
CA LEU A 15 19.40 -8.95 -62.67
C LEU A 15 19.92 -7.61 -62.16
N ALA A 16 19.92 -6.55 -62.97
CA ALA A 16 20.34 -5.22 -62.52
C ALA A 16 19.30 -4.53 -61.61
N SER A 17 17.99 -4.81 -61.78
CA SER A 17 16.95 -4.24 -60.95
C SER A 17 16.84 -4.93 -59.56
N SER A 18 17.26 -6.21 -59.42
CA SER A 18 17.25 -6.90 -58.13
C SER A 18 18.41 -6.50 -57.20
N VAL A 19 19.50 -5.97 -57.74
CA VAL A 19 20.66 -5.50 -56.94
C VAL A 19 20.39 -4.11 -56.36
N PHE A 20 19.54 -3.27 -56.97
CA PHE A 20 19.20 -1.96 -56.44
C PHE A 20 18.16 -2.01 -55.30
N LEU A 21 17.37 -3.07 -55.18
CA LEU A 21 16.40 -3.24 -54.08
C LEU A 21 16.98 -3.81 -52.80
N ALA A 22 18.25 -4.22 -52.81
CA ALA A 22 18.91 -4.83 -51.64
C ALA A 22 19.77 -3.85 -50.80
N LEU A 23 19.80 -2.56 -51.19
CA LEU A 23 20.74 -1.61 -50.58
C LEU A 23 20.13 -0.69 -49.49
N ASP A 24 18.82 -0.71 -49.26
CA ASP A 24 18.19 0.23 -48.31
C ASP A 24 17.56 -0.43 -47.08
N CYS A 25 17.88 -1.67 -46.77
CA CYS A 25 17.47 -2.27 -45.49
C CYS A 25 18.63 -2.30 -44.49
N ARG A 26 19.28 -1.16 -44.27
CA ARG A 26 20.05 -0.96 -43.04
C ARG A 26 19.04 -0.48 -42.00
N ALA A 27 18.53 -1.38 -41.18
CA ALA A 27 17.98 -1.03 -39.90
C ALA A 27 19.10 -0.34 -39.08
N GLN A 28 19.22 0.98 -39.23
CA GLN A 28 20.04 1.77 -38.32
C GLN A 28 19.37 1.68 -36.95
N MET A 29 19.86 0.81 -36.10
CA MET A 29 19.64 0.94 -34.65
C MET A 29 20.33 2.26 -34.27
N GLN A 30 19.55 3.32 -34.15
CA GLN A 30 20.01 4.59 -33.63
C GLN A 30 20.09 4.42 -32.11
N PRO A 31 21.25 4.62 -31.50
CA PRO A 31 21.33 4.57 -30.04
C PRO A 31 20.40 5.65 -29.48
N LEU A 32 19.46 5.26 -28.62
CA LEU A 32 18.60 6.17 -27.87
C LEU A 32 19.49 7.07 -27.01
N THR A 33 19.20 8.35 -26.97
CA THR A 33 19.84 9.28 -26.06
C THR A 33 19.44 8.96 -24.62
N GLU A 34 20.25 9.38 -23.61
CA GLU A 34 19.93 9.19 -22.19
C GLU A 34 18.54 9.78 -21.84
N ASP A 35 18.13 10.88 -22.49
CA ASP A 35 16.81 11.48 -22.36
C ASP A 35 15.69 10.60 -22.95
N GLU A 36 15.94 9.95 -24.07
CA GLU A 36 15.00 9.01 -24.69
C GLU A 36 14.95 7.69 -23.89
N LEU A 37 16.08 7.20 -23.38
CA LEU A 37 16.15 6.09 -22.45
C LEU A 37 15.42 6.39 -21.14
N SER A 38 15.51 7.62 -20.64
CA SER A 38 14.78 8.05 -19.42
C SER A 38 13.27 8.20 -19.69
N ARG A 39 12.86 8.48 -20.92
CA ARG A 39 11.43 8.55 -21.34
C ARG A 39 10.89 7.20 -21.79
N THR A 40 11.73 6.33 -22.33
CA THR A 40 11.42 4.92 -22.60
C THR A 40 11.66 4.09 -21.36
N ARG A 41 11.18 4.58 -20.20
CA ARG A 41 10.96 3.71 -19.07
C ARG A 41 9.92 2.71 -19.52
N GLY A 42 10.36 1.51 -19.82
CA GLY A 42 9.48 0.37 -19.67
C GLY A 42 8.84 0.56 -18.31
N GLN A 43 7.52 0.55 -18.19
CA GLN A 43 6.84 0.69 -16.90
C GLN A 43 7.45 -0.36 -15.98
N GLY A 44 8.44 0.07 -15.21
CA GLY A 44 9.13 -0.81 -14.29
C GLY A 44 8.09 -1.13 -13.21
N LEU A 45 7.75 -2.39 -13.07
CA LEU A 45 6.86 -2.88 -12.03
C LEU A 45 7.31 -2.40 -10.63
N ILE A 46 8.54 -1.94 -10.49
CA ILE A 46 9.14 -1.46 -9.25
C ILE A 46 9.56 -0.01 -9.42
N ALA A 47 9.02 0.87 -8.58
CA ALA A 47 9.42 2.26 -8.44
C ALA A 47 10.27 2.44 -7.18
N MET A 48 11.36 3.22 -7.28
CA MET A 48 12.22 3.57 -6.16
C MET A 48 12.26 5.09 -5.98
N SER A 49 12.18 5.55 -4.75
CA SER A 49 12.29 6.96 -4.41
C SER A 49 13.03 7.18 -3.10
N ASN A 50 13.71 8.33 -2.99
CA ASN A 50 14.37 8.76 -1.77
C ASN A 50 13.85 10.14 -1.38
N THR A 51 13.62 10.36 -0.09
CA THR A 51 13.18 11.63 0.48
C THR A 51 13.84 11.86 1.82
N SER A 52 13.83 13.10 2.31
CA SER A 52 14.33 13.44 3.65
C SER A 52 13.30 14.29 4.39
N LEU A 53 13.06 13.99 5.67
CA LEU A 53 12.13 14.71 6.53
C LEU A 53 12.54 14.57 7.99
N GLY A 54 12.51 15.67 8.75
CA GLY A 54 12.70 15.65 10.21
C GLY A 54 14.04 15.06 10.67
N GLY A 55 15.10 15.17 9.86
CA GLY A 55 16.43 14.63 10.17
C GLY A 55 16.56 13.13 9.88
N TYR A 56 15.64 12.54 9.13
CA TYR A 56 15.71 11.18 8.64
C TYR A 56 15.70 11.15 7.12
N ASP A 57 16.35 10.13 6.55
CA ASP A 57 16.30 9.79 5.13
C ASP A 57 15.39 8.56 4.96
N PHE A 58 14.60 8.58 3.89
CA PHE A 58 13.65 7.53 3.55
C PHE A 58 13.99 6.97 2.18
N SER A 59 14.08 5.64 2.08
CA SER A 59 14.22 4.93 0.81
C SER A 59 13.01 4.02 0.61
N ARG A 60 12.18 4.35 -0.35
CA ARG A 60 10.94 3.66 -0.65
C ARG A 60 11.08 2.82 -1.91
N ILE A 61 10.60 1.59 -1.83
CA ILE A 61 10.44 0.64 -2.93
C ILE A 61 8.95 0.35 -3.04
N ALA A 62 8.33 0.74 -4.14
CA ALA A 62 6.91 0.52 -4.40
C ALA A 62 6.73 -0.40 -5.61
N LEU A 63 5.71 -1.25 -5.53
CA LEU A 63 5.21 -1.98 -6.68
C LEU A 63 4.18 -1.11 -7.39
N ASP A 64 4.44 -0.70 -8.63
CA ASP A 64 3.51 0.09 -9.46
C ASP A 64 2.43 -0.84 -10.04
N ALA A 65 1.50 -1.25 -9.20
CA ALA A 65 0.45 -2.19 -9.56
C ALA A 65 -0.78 -2.06 -8.66
N ASP A 66 -1.93 -2.36 -9.23
CA ASP A 66 -3.15 -2.67 -8.48
C ASP A 66 -3.20 -4.16 -8.17
N VAL A 67 -3.35 -4.48 -6.89
CA VAL A 67 -3.47 -5.86 -6.38
C VAL A 67 -4.86 -6.04 -5.81
N THR A 68 -5.52 -7.15 -6.15
CA THR A 68 -6.77 -7.56 -5.51
C THR A 68 -6.51 -8.72 -4.56
N LEU A 69 -7.03 -8.63 -3.34
CA LEU A 69 -6.77 -9.59 -2.28
C LEU A 69 -8.07 -10.05 -1.62
N SER A 70 -8.18 -11.37 -1.41
CA SER A 70 -9.12 -11.98 -0.46
C SER A 70 -8.33 -12.93 0.43
N ALA A 71 -8.22 -12.60 1.72
CA ALA A 71 -7.37 -13.36 2.65
C ALA A 71 -7.89 -13.24 4.08
N ASN A 72 -7.60 -14.27 4.88
CA ASN A 72 -7.89 -14.29 6.32
C ASN A 72 -6.60 -14.55 7.08
N PHE A 73 -6.31 -13.66 8.03
CA PHE A 73 -5.23 -13.82 8.99
C PHE A 73 -5.83 -14.00 10.37
N ARG A 74 -5.33 -14.99 11.11
CA ARG A 74 -5.76 -15.29 12.48
C ARG A 74 -4.60 -15.20 13.43
N THR A 75 -4.87 -14.70 14.63
CA THR A 75 -3.89 -14.65 15.74
C THR A 75 -2.62 -13.85 15.37
N MET A 76 -2.81 -12.68 14.77
CA MET A 76 -1.70 -11.79 14.46
C MET A 76 -1.27 -11.02 15.71
N ARG A 77 -0.05 -11.27 16.18
CA ARG A 77 0.57 -10.57 17.31
C ARG A 77 1.94 -10.05 16.86
N LEU A 78 2.13 -8.74 16.95
CA LEU A 78 3.35 -8.06 16.52
C LEU A 78 3.87 -7.17 17.66
N GLY A 79 5.20 -7.14 17.82
CA GLY A 79 5.84 -6.29 18.82
C GLY A 79 5.50 -6.70 20.25
N GLU A 80 5.75 -7.96 20.62
CA GLU A 80 5.56 -8.44 21.99
C GLU A 80 6.61 -7.83 22.92
N TYR A 81 6.17 -7.20 24.01
CA TYR A 81 7.03 -6.66 25.06
C TYR A 81 6.24 -6.34 26.34
N SER A 82 6.97 -6.05 27.43
CA SER A 82 6.38 -5.55 28.67
C SER A 82 6.18 -4.04 28.58
N TYR A 83 4.99 -3.56 28.94
CA TYR A 83 4.64 -2.14 29.01
C TYR A 83 3.84 -1.85 30.28
N ALA A 84 4.52 -1.31 31.30
CA ALA A 84 3.97 -1.14 32.63
C ALA A 84 2.67 -0.29 32.66
N ALA A 85 2.58 0.74 31.83
CA ALA A 85 1.38 1.59 31.74
C ALA A 85 0.14 0.86 31.19
N ARG A 86 0.30 -0.34 30.64
CA ARG A 86 -0.78 -1.21 30.12
C ARG A 86 -0.71 -2.63 30.70
N ASN A 87 -0.57 -2.73 32.02
CA ASN A 87 -0.58 -4.01 32.74
C ASN A 87 0.51 -5.02 32.33
N GLY A 88 1.66 -4.56 31.90
CA GLY A 88 2.83 -5.39 31.67
C GLY A 88 2.84 -6.08 30.30
N LEU A 89 2.84 -7.43 30.27
CA LEU A 89 3.01 -8.21 29.04
C LEU A 89 1.88 -7.99 28.02
N GLY A 90 2.22 -7.98 26.74
CA GLY A 90 1.29 -7.84 25.63
C GLY A 90 2.01 -7.62 24.32
N ALA A 91 1.28 -7.18 23.31
CA ALA A 91 1.81 -6.88 21.99
C ALA A 91 1.44 -5.45 21.57
N ASP A 92 2.25 -4.84 20.71
CA ASP A 92 1.93 -3.56 20.08
C ASP A 92 0.66 -3.67 19.24
N ILE A 93 0.56 -4.77 18.48
CA ILE A 93 -0.64 -5.12 17.72
C ILE A 93 -1.04 -6.54 18.14
N ASP A 94 -2.21 -6.68 18.74
CA ASP A 94 -2.87 -7.96 19.03
C ASP A 94 -4.21 -7.98 18.30
N MET A 95 -4.24 -8.69 17.18
CA MET A 95 -5.36 -8.75 16.25
C MET A 95 -5.74 -10.21 15.99
N PRO A 96 -6.71 -10.77 16.77
CA PRO A 96 -7.18 -12.14 16.59
C PRO A 96 -7.71 -12.43 15.19
N LEU A 97 -8.20 -11.41 14.48
CA LEU A 97 -8.73 -11.55 13.14
C LEU A 97 -8.44 -10.30 12.29
N LEU A 98 -7.89 -10.54 11.09
CA LEU A 98 -7.81 -9.58 10.00
C LEU A 98 -8.25 -10.29 8.72
N GLN A 99 -9.30 -9.79 8.06
CA GLN A 99 -9.87 -10.36 6.85
C GLN A 99 -9.94 -9.32 5.75
N PHE A 100 -9.43 -9.63 4.58
CA PHE A 100 -9.58 -8.83 3.38
C PHE A 100 -10.73 -9.39 2.54
N GLY A 101 -11.80 -8.60 2.41
CA GLY A 101 -13.04 -8.98 1.75
C GLY A 101 -14.05 -9.69 2.66
N ARG A 102 -15.26 -9.89 2.14
CA ARG A 102 -16.37 -10.60 2.80
C ARG A 102 -17.12 -11.50 1.83
N SER A 103 -17.66 -12.61 2.31
CA SER A 103 -18.33 -13.60 1.47
C SER A 103 -19.86 -13.55 1.50
N ASP A 104 -20.44 -12.76 2.40
CA ASP A 104 -21.88 -12.59 2.60
C ASP A 104 -22.47 -11.41 1.81
N GLY A 105 -21.66 -10.76 0.99
CA GLY A 105 -22.05 -9.67 0.11
C GLY A 105 -21.94 -10.02 -1.38
N THR A 106 -21.76 -9.01 -2.20
CA THR A 106 -21.57 -9.15 -3.65
C THR A 106 -20.17 -9.70 -3.98
N ASP A 107 -19.97 -10.18 -5.23
CA ASP A 107 -18.64 -10.63 -5.69
C ASP A 107 -17.57 -9.51 -5.60
N ALA A 108 -17.95 -8.26 -5.77
CA ALA A 108 -17.04 -7.11 -5.61
C ALA A 108 -16.57 -6.96 -4.15
N GLN A 109 -17.42 -7.22 -3.17
CA GLN A 109 -17.10 -7.12 -1.74
C GLN A 109 -16.23 -8.29 -1.24
N ARG A 110 -16.06 -9.34 -2.05
CA ARG A 110 -15.11 -10.42 -1.74
C ARG A 110 -13.65 -10.00 -1.86
N LEU A 111 -13.38 -8.90 -2.53
CA LEU A 111 -12.04 -8.44 -2.86
C LEU A 111 -11.78 -7.09 -2.22
N VAL A 112 -10.59 -6.95 -1.68
CA VAL A 112 -10.00 -5.64 -1.33
C VAL A 112 -9.01 -5.29 -2.41
N ARG A 113 -9.10 -4.06 -2.93
CA ARG A 113 -8.16 -3.51 -3.89
C ARG A 113 -7.08 -2.72 -3.18
N ILE A 114 -5.84 -2.98 -3.51
CA ILE A 114 -4.65 -2.35 -2.98
C ILE A 114 -3.90 -1.72 -4.14
N THR A 115 -3.59 -0.43 -4.04
CA THR A 115 -2.83 0.30 -5.05
C THR A 115 -1.42 0.54 -4.53
N ASN A 116 -0.43 0.24 -5.35
CA ASN A 116 0.99 0.49 -5.12
C ASN A 116 1.45 0.07 -3.72
N PRO A 117 1.45 -1.23 -3.39
CA PRO A 117 2.04 -1.69 -2.14
C PRO A 117 3.52 -1.32 -2.09
N TYR A 118 3.99 -0.87 -0.93
CA TYR A 118 5.36 -0.40 -0.77
C TYR A 118 6.01 -0.83 0.53
N MET A 119 7.33 -0.84 0.50
CA MET A 119 8.22 -0.90 1.66
C MET A 119 9.12 0.34 1.67
N GLU A 120 9.30 0.93 2.83
CA GLU A 120 10.13 2.12 2.99
C GLU A 120 11.06 1.95 4.20
N PHE A 121 12.35 2.11 3.98
CA PHE A 121 13.37 2.11 5.02
C PHE A 121 13.60 3.52 5.53
N VAL A 122 13.87 3.63 6.82
CA VAL A 122 14.17 4.89 7.51
C VAL A 122 15.60 4.84 8.03
N TYR A 123 16.38 5.85 7.66
CA TYR A 123 17.78 5.99 8.04
C TYR A 123 17.97 7.27 8.84
N LYS A 124 18.82 7.21 9.85
CA LYS A 124 19.39 8.39 10.49
C LYS A 124 20.71 8.71 9.80
N PRO A 125 20.88 9.93 9.24
CA PRO A 125 22.15 10.36 8.69
C PRO A 125 23.22 10.32 9.79
N ASN A 126 24.42 9.85 9.46
CA ASN A 126 25.56 9.98 10.37
C ASN A 126 26.20 11.35 10.18
N VAL A 127 26.21 12.16 11.23
CA VAL A 127 26.78 13.51 11.22
C VAL A 127 28.32 13.52 11.05
N ASP A 128 28.99 12.40 11.34
CA ASP A 128 30.44 12.26 11.26
C ASP A 128 30.95 11.62 9.95
N GLY A 129 30.06 11.49 8.93
CA GLY A 129 30.42 10.94 7.61
C GLY A 129 30.57 9.43 7.56
N GLY A 130 30.16 8.72 8.61
CA GLY A 130 30.11 7.24 8.65
C GLY A 130 28.88 6.65 7.96
N ALA A 131 28.67 5.35 8.13
CA ALA A 131 27.51 4.65 7.59
C ALA A 131 26.20 5.16 8.22
N ARG A 132 25.13 5.30 7.42
CA ARG A 132 23.77 5.64 7.91
C ARG A 132 23.23 4.51 8.80
N GLU A 133 22.61 4.87 9.90
CA GLU A 133 21.93 3.91 10.77
C GLU A 133 20.52 3.64 10.26
N VAL A 134 20.14 2.35 10.07
CA VAL A 134 18.76 1.95 9.85
C VAL A 134 18.01 2.05 11.18
N VAL A 135 17.06 2.97 11.30
CA VAL A 135 16.24 3.16 12.49
C VAL A 135 14.89 2.45 12.39
N GLY A 136 14.52 1.97 11.22
CA GLY A 136 13.32 1.16 11.03
C GLY A 136 12.86 1.08 9.59
N MET A 137 11.63 0.60 9.45
CA MET A 137 10.95 0.48 8.17
C MET A 137 9.44 0.60 8.33
N ARG A 138 8.73 0.87 7.24
CA ARG A 138 7.27 0.71 7.16
C ARG A 138 6.85 -0.01 5.90
N PHE A 139 5.69 -0.66 5.99
CA PHE A 139 4.98 -1.29 4.88
C PHE A 139 3.61 -0.63 4.76
N GLY A 140 3.17 -0.33 3.57
CA GLY A 140 1.89 0.33 3.35
C GLY A 140 1.43 0.27 1.91
N PHE A 141 0.38 1.02 1.64
CA PHE A 141 -0.25 1.12 0.33
C PHE A 141 -0.51 2.58 -0.01
N ASP A 142 -0.44 2.96 -1.29
CA ASP A 142 -0.88 4.29 -1.75
C ASP A 142 -2.39 4.40 -1.75
N GLY A 143 -3.08 3.26 -1.79
CA GLY A 143 -4.52 3.19 -1.67
C GLY A 143 -5.01 1.82 -1.25
N ILE A 144 -6.08 1.79 -0.46
CA ILE A 144 -6.81 0.57 -0.12
C ILE A 144 -8.31 0.86 -0.19
N SER A 145 -9.08 -0.03 -0.83
CA SER A 145 -10.54 0.07 -0.90
C SER A 145 -11.20 -1.29 -0.80
N GLY A 146 -12.32 -1.33 -0.09
CA GLY A 146 -13.12 -2.53 0.13
C GLY A 146 -13.34 -2.84 1.61
N ASP A 147 -13.99 -3.96 1.87
CA ASP A 147 -14.39 -4.37 3.21
C ASP A 147 -13.29 -5.19 3.89
N VAL A 148 -12.91 -4.76 5.10
CA VAL A 148 -11.88 -5.42 5.91
C VAL A 148 -12.47 -5.79 7.27
N GLY A 149 -12.64 -7.08 7.51
CA GLY A 149 -13.07 -7.60 8.81
C GLY A 149 -11.93 -7.51 9.83
N LEU A 150 -12.23 -7.02 11.03
CA LEU A 150 -11.25 -6.78 12.08
C LEU A 150 -11.75 -7.29 13.43
N LYS A 151 -10.84 -7.91 14.20
CA LYS A 151 -10.95 -8.06 15.64
C LYS A 151 -9.64 -7.62 16.25
N ILE A 152 -9.67 -6.66 17.19
CA ILE A 152 -8.48 -6.04 17.77
C ILE A 152 -8.60 -6.09 19.30
N ASN A 153 -7.61 -6.69 19.95
CA ASN A 153 -7.52 -6.69 21.42
C ASN A 153 -6.70 -5.49 21.90
N SER A 154 -5.62 -5.17 21.21
CA SER A 154 -4.82 -3.97 21.48
C SER A 154 -4.12 -3.48 20.22
N LEU A 155 -3.88 -2.18 20.16
CA LEU A 155 -3.25 -1.50 19.04
C LEU A 155 -2.30 -0.43 19.53
N SER A 156 -1.05 -0.49 19.09
CA SER A 156 -0.17 0.69 19.07
C SER A 156 -0.34 1.34 17.72
N GLY A 157 -0.97 2.53 17.69
CA GLY A 157 -1.27 3.12 16.39
C GLY A 157 -2.13 4.37 16.43
N SER A 158 -2.24 4.96 15.26
CA SER A 158 -3.16 6.04 14.93
C SER A 158 -4.28 5.48 14.06
N LEU A 159 -5.42 5.18 14.68
CA LEU A 159 -6.61 4.62 14.03
C LEU A 159 -7.78 5.59 14.23
N ARG A 160 -8.54 5.84 13.15
CA ARG A 160 -9.78 6.62 13.20
C ARG A 160 -10.84 5.97 12.34
N VAL A 161 -11.97 5.58 12.94
CA VAL A 161 -13.09 4.95 12.23
C VAL A 161 -14.38 5.67 12.57
N ALA A 162 -15.09 6.15 11.55
CA ALA A 162 -16.43 6.71 11.70
C ALA A 162 -17.47 5.58 11.75
N ALA A 163 -18.50 5.74 12.56
CA ALA A 163 -19.64 4.83 12.64
C ALA A 163 -20.93 5.60 12.84
N ASN A 164 -22.07 4.94 12.66
CA ASN A 164 -23.37 5.44 13.03
C ASN A 164 -23.94 4.57 14.15
N ALA A 165 -24.49 5.24 15.16
CA ALA A 165 -25.30 4.56 16.17
C ALA A 165 -26.66 4.13 15.58
N PRO A 166 -27.41 3.23 16.24
CA PRO A 166 -28.75 2.80 15.77
C PRO A 166 -29.75 3.96 15.63
N ASP A 167 -29.60 5.03 16.38
CA ASP A 167 -30.41 6.24 16.30
C ASP A 167 -29.97 7.22 15.20
N GLY A 168 -28.94 6.86 14.42
CA GLY A 168 -28.38 7.68 13.35
C GLY A 168 -27.36 8.71 13.82
N SER A 169 -27.08 8.82 15.12
CA SER A 169 -26.01 9.70 15.61
C SER A 169 -24.64 9.18 15.22
N GLY A 170 -23.72 10.12 14.93
CA GLY A 170 -22.34 9.77 14.59
C GLY A 170 -21.58 9.26 15.82
N LEU A 171 -20.88 8.13 15.64
CA LEU A 171 -19.92 7.61 16.58
C LEU A 171 -18.52 7.67 15.99
N LEU A 172 -17.51 7.75 16.84
CA LEU A 172 -16.12 7.81 16.42
C LEU A 172 -15.26 6.88 17.30
N LEU A 173 -14.50 6.01 16.67
CA LEU A 173 -13.35 5.34 17.26
C LEU A 173 -12.12 6.15 16.85
N ASP A 174 -11.42 6.76 17.83
CA ASP A 174 -10.22 7.55 17.54
C ASP A 174 -9.16 7.34 18.63
N SER A 175 -8.01 6.78 18.24
CA SER A 175 -6.89 6.50 19.15
C SER A 175 -6.26 7.78 19.73
N ARG A 176 -6.51 8.96 19.12
CA ARG A 176 -6.07 10.24 19.69
C ARG A 176 -6.77 10.59 21.02
N SER A 177 -7.90 9.97 21.30
CA SER A 177 -8.58 10.11 22.58
C SER A 177 -7.92 9.33 23.73
N ASP A 178 -6.96 8.43 23.41
CA ASP A 178 -6.23 7.66 24.41
C ASP A 178 -5.21 8.52 25.15
N ALA A 179 -5.26 8.49 26.48
CA ALA A 179 -4.36 9.25 27.36
C ALA A 179 -2.88 8.88 27.20
N LEU A 180 -2.57 7.68 26.71
CA LEU A 180 -1.22 7.19 26.46
C LEU A 180 -0.82 7.30 24.97
N GLY A 181 -1.54 8.12 24.19
CA GLY A 181 -1.23 8.43 22.80
C GLY A 181 -1.33 7.24 21.85
N GLY A 182 -2.23 6.31 22.13
CA GLY A 182 -2.48 5.15 21.26
C GLY A 182 -1.43 4.03 21.38
N LYS A 183 -0.59 4.02 22.41
CA LYS A 183 0.38 2.94 22.65
C LYS A 183 -0.29 1.78 23.38
N ARG A 184 -0.37 0.61 22.71
CA ARG A 184 -1.08 -0.59 23.21
C ARG A 184 -2.49 -0.27 23.72
N TRP A 185 -3.17 0.57 22.96
CA TRP A 185 -4.52 1.00 23.27
C TRP A 185 -5.50 -0.17 23.14
N ASP A 186 -6.35 -0.35 24.15
CA ASP A 186 -7.41 -1.37 24.20
C ASP A 186 -8.75 -0.89 23.62
N GLY A 187 -8.76 0.32 23.08
CA GLY A 187 -9.97 0.93 22.50
C GLY A 187 -10.94 1.47 23.54
N ALA A 188 -10.52 1.59 24.81
CA ALA A 188 -11.32 2.27 25.82
C ALA A 188 -11.53 3.74 25.43
N CYS A 189 -12.74 4.21 25.57
CA CYS A 189 -13.10 5.59 25.23
C CYS A 189 -14.29 6.08 26.05
N THR A 190 -14.50 7.41 26.09
CA THR A 190 -15.62 8.05 26.79
C THR A 190 -16.71 8.42 25.77
N ALA A 191 -17.95 8.06 26.06
CA ALA A 191 -19.09 8.34 25.18
C ALA A 191 -19.24 9.85 24.85
N PRO A 192 -19.69 10.20 23.61
CA PRO A 192 -20.13 9.30 22.54
C PRO A 192 -18.95 8.76 21.71
N CYS A 193 -18.73 7.45 21.75
CA CYS A 193 -17.64 6.81 20.99
C CYS A 193 -18.02 5.37 20.63
N LEU A 194 -17.29 4.77 19.69
CA LEU A 194 -17.35 3.36 19.38
C LEU A 194 -16.20 2.65 20.10
N PRO A 195 -16.44 1.77 21.10
CA PRO A 195 -15.39 0.95 21.70
C PRO A 195 -14.79 -0.01 20.67
N MET A 196 -13.45 -0.20 20.68
CA MET A 196 -12.76 -1.05 19.71
C MET A 196 -13.26 -2.50 19.70
N VAL A 197 -13.69 -3.01 20.84
CA VAL A 197 -14.29 -4.37 20.99
C VAL A 197 -15.59 -4.52 20.19
N GLN A 198 -16.29 -3.44 19.90
CA GLN A 198 -17.51 -3.43 19.10
C GLN A 198 -17.24 -3.27 17.59
N LEU A 199 -16.01 -2.95 17.19
CA LEU A 199 -15.65 -2.86 15.80
C LEU A 199 -15.50 -4.27 15.21
N GLY A 200 -16.38 -4.65 14.27
CA GLY A 200 -16.31 -5.91 13.54
C GLY A 200 -15.59 -5.81 12.19
N GLY A 201 -15.22 -4.60 11.79
CA GLY A 201 -14.52 -4.35 10.53
C GLY A 201 -14.72 -2.92 10.06
N VAL A 202 -14.05 -2.60 8.96
CA VAL A 202 -14.11 -1.30 8.30
C VAL A 202 -14.34 -1.44 6.81
N THR A 203 -15.08 -0.51 6.21
CA THR A 203 -15.02 -0.24 4.78
C THR A 203 -13.98 0.85 4.57
N ALA A 204 -12.95 0.53 3.80
CA ALA A 204 -11.88 1.45 3.44
C ALA A 204 -12.20 2.12 2.11
N GLY A 205 -12.01 3.45 2.06
CA GLY A 205 -12.37 4.27 0.91
C GLY A 205 -13.84 4.69 0.92
N ASP A 206 -14.14 5.64 0.05
CA ASP A 206 -15.49 6.19 -0.17
C ASP A 206 -15.70 6.57 -1.65
N ALA A 207 -16.80 7.27 -1.96
CA ALA A 207 -17.10 7.74 -3.31
C ALA A 207 -16.03 8.69 -3.90
N SER A 208 -15.20 9.30 -3.06
CA SER A 208 -14.09 10.18 -3.48
C SER A 208 -12.77 9.44 -3.70
N GLY A 209 -12.73 8.12 -3.47
CA GLY A 209 -11.60 7.26 -3.75
C GLY A 209 -11.11 6.39 -2.56
N PRO A 210 -9.99 5.70 -2.72
CA PRO A 210 -9.45 4.79 -1.72
C PRO A 210 -8.98 5.53 -0.46
N SER A 211 -8.87 4.80 0.65
CA SER A 211 -8.10 5.22 1.83
C SER A 211 -6.61 5.19 1.49
N ARG A 212 -5.83 6.21 1.89
CA ARG A 212 -4.46 6.46 1.38
C ARG A 212 -3.39 6.46 2.44
N ASP A 213 -3.73 6.23 3.69
CA ASP A 213 -2.80 6.40 4.81
C ASP A 213 -2.56 5.11 5.60
N PHE A 214 -2.87 3.94 5.02
CA PHE A 214 -2.59 2.66 5.66
C PHE A 214 -1.10 2.31 5.60
N TRP A 215 -0.50 2.12 6.75
CA TRP A 215 0.82 1.50 6.87
C TRP A 215 1.07 0.96 8.29
N ILE A 216 2.01 0.01 8.38
CA ILE A 216 2.57 -0.51 9.63
C ILE A 216 4.06 -0.24 9.62
N SER A 217 4.60 0.32 10.70
CA SER A 217 6.04 0.54 10.87
C SER A 217 6.62 -0.28 12.01
N ILE A 218 7.92 -0.55 11.92
CA ILE A 218 8.75 -1.18 12.95
C ILE A 218 9.94 -0.24 13.16
N LEU A 219 10.01 0.42 14.31
CA LEU A 219 10.91 1.52 14.55
C LEU A 219 11.69 1.37 15.86
N LYS A 220 12.97 1.76 15.86
CA LYS A 220 13.79 1.90 17.08
C LYS A 220 13.45 3.17 17.86
N THR A 221 13.00 4.21 17.19
CA THR A 221 12.69 5.54 17.74
C THR A 221 11.47 6.12 17.05
N GLY A 222 10.89 7.18 17.63
CA GLY A 222 9.79 7.91 17.00
C GLY A 222 10.18 8.55 15.68
N VAL A 223 9.32 8.42 14.66
CA VAL A 223 9.55 8.96 13.30
C VAL A 223 8.29 9.64 12.80
N GLN A 224 8.45 10.88 12.30
CA GLN A 224 7.42 11.58 11.57
C GLN A 224 7.51 11.19 10.09
N PHE A 225 6.45 10.60 9.56
CA PHE A 225 6.35 10.29 8.14
C PHE A 225 5.69 11.42 7.36
N ALA A 226 6.00 11.54 6.08
CA ALA A 226 5.37 12.51 5.19
C ALA A 226 3.88 12.19 4.97
N ALA A 227 3.10 13.23 4.70
CA ALA A 227 1.71 13.09 4.27
C ALA A 227 1.63 12.26 2.97
N PRO A 228 0.63 11.38 2.82
CA PRO A 228 0.33 10.78 1.53
C PRO A 228 -0.14 11.85 0.54
N ALA A 229 -0.01 11.57 -0.76
CA ALA A 229 -0.44 12.50 -1.81
C ALA A 229 -1.92 12.87 -1.65
N GLY A 230 -2.21 14.17 -1.46
CA GLY A 230 -3.57 14.68 -1.24
C GLY A 230 -4.17 14.37 0.14
N GLY A 231 -3.37 13.87 1.10
CA GLY A 231 -3.77 13.58 2.46
C GLY A 231 -3.17 14.52 3.50
N THR A 232 -3.48 14.25 4.77
CA THR A 232 -2.91 14.97 5.92
C THR A 232 -1.68 14.24 6.46
N ALA A 233 -0.77 14.99 7.12
CA ALA A 233 0.36 14.38 7.80
C ALA A 233 -0.15 13.40 8.87
N PRO A 234 0.40 12.16 8.91
CA PRO A 234 0.06 11.20 9.95
C PRO A 234 0.58 11.67 11.31
N ASP A 235 0.07 11.05 12.37
CA ASP A 235 0.67 11.20 13.68
C ASP A 235 2.10 10.64 13.68
N MET A 236 2.95 11.16 14.55
CA MET A 236 4.30 10.61 14.72
C MET A 236 4.22 9.15 15.17
N ALA A 237 4.79 8.25 14.39
CA ALA A 237 4.88 6.85 14.75
C ALA A 237 5.82 6.67 15.94
N GLN A 238 5.39 5.92 16.96
CA GLN A 238 6.21 5.63 18.13
C GLN A 238 7.16 4.45 17.89
N ALA A 239 8.18 4.32 18.73
CA ALA A 239 9.06 3.16 18.72
C ALA A 239 8.31 1.86 18.99
N GLY A 240 8.75 0.76 18.39
CA GLY A 240 8.08 -0.54 18.35
C GLY A 240 7.31 -0.73 17.06
N VAL A 241 6.26 -1.54 17.09
CA VAL A 241 5.33 -1.71 15.96
C VAL A 241 4.23 -0.68 16.08
N TRP A 242 3.95 0.03 14.99
CA TRP A 242 2.94 1.09 14.95
C TRP A 242 2.11 1.01 13.68
N LEU A 243 0.78 1.02 13.80
CA LEU A 243 -0.16 1.09 12.69
C LEU A 243 -0.68 2.51 12.52
N ASN A 244 -0.78 2.99 11.27
CA ASN A 244 -1.53 4.18 10.92
C ASN A 244 -2.65 3.84 9.96
N TRP A 245 -3.87 4.26 10.26
CA TRP A 245 -5.01 4.12 9.37
C TRP A 245 -6.15 5.03 9.82
N ARG A 246 -6.28 6.18 9.21
CA ARG A 246 -7.25 7.22 9.61
C ARG A 246 -8.14 7.72 8.47
N ASP A 247 -7.65 7.58 7.22
CA ASP A 247 -8.30 8.17 6.06
C ASP A 247 -9.48 7.30 5.59
N LYS A 248 -10.68 7.90 5.50
CA LYS A 248 -11.87 7.29 4.87
C LYS A 248 -12.20 5.89 5.37
N LEU A 249 -12.30 5.72 6.68
CA LEU A 249 -12.74 4.49 7.30
C LEU A 249 -14.12 4.64 7.90
N THR A 250 -15.02 3.74 7.49
CA THR A 250 -16.36 3.61 8.08
C THR A 250 -16.51 2.22 8.69
N ALA A 251 -17.08 2.14 9.89
CA ALA A 251 -17.32 0.86 10.54
C ALA A 251 -18.27 -0.02 9.69
N LEU A 252 -17.82 -1.22 9.39
CA LEU A 252 -18.60 -2.23 8.66
C LEU A 252 -19.63 -2.88 9.57
N SER A 253 -19.30 -3.01 10.86
CA SER A 253 -20.14 -3.55 11.90
C SER A 253 -19.76 -2.96 13.25
N THR A 254 -20.75 -2.67 14.08
CA THR A 254 -20.61 -2.10 15.43
C THR A 254 -21.06 -3.05 16.56
N ASN A 255 -21.19 -4.34 16.25
CA ASN A 255 -21.58 -5.38 17.22
C ASN A 255 -20.44 -6.34 17.59
N GLY A 256 -19.19 -6.01 17.22
CA GLY A 256 -18.01 -6.82 17.49
C GLY A 256 -17.85 -8.07 16.62
N MET A 257 -18.75 -8.25 15.64
CA MET A 257 -18.70 -9.41 14.73
C MET A 257 -18.17 -8.99 13.36
N ALA A 258 -17.07 -9.61 12.94
CA ALA A 258 -16.60 -9.47 11.58
C ALA A 258 -17.50 -10.25 10.62
N PRO A 259 -17.81 -9.73 9.42
CA PRO A 259 -18.53 -10.46 8.41
C PRO A 259 -17.76 -11.73 8.03
N PRO A 260 -18.43 -12.81 7.59
CA PRO A 260 -17.72 -14.01 7.16
C PRO A 260 -16.90 -13.73 5.89
N ASN A 261 -15.74 -14.38 5.79
CA ASN A 261 -14.96 -14.43 4.54
C ASN A 261 -14.59 -15.89 4.26
N LEU A 262 -15.55 -16.61 3.67
CA LEU A 262 -15.43 -18.02 3.34
C LEU A 262 -14.83 -18.19 1.93
N PRO A 263 -14.02 -19.24 1.69
CA PRO A 263 -13.57 -19.57 0.34
C PRO A 263 -14.75 -19.72 -0.61
N LYS A 264 -14.57 -19.27 -1.86
CA LYS A 264 -15.57 -19.57 -2.91
C LYS A 264 -15.60 -21.09 -3.09
N GLY A 265 -16.75 -21.73 -2.86
CA GLY A 265 -16.90 -23.17 -3.08
C GLY A 265 -16.44 -23.55 -4.49
N ARG A 266 -15.73 -24.67 -4.58
CA ARG A 266 -15.33 -25.26 -5.87
C ARG A 266 -16.52 -25.99 -6.51
#